data_5d4505789d3f332b94d8184c0b405df9
#
_entry.id   5d4505789d3f332b94d8184c0b405df9
#
_cell.length_a   1.000
_cell.length_b   1.000
_cell.length_c   1.000
_cell.angle_alpha   90.00
_cell.angle_beta   90.00
_cell.angle_gamma   90.00
#
_symmetry.space_group_name_H-M   'P 1'
#
loop_
_entity.id
_entity.type
_entity.pdbx_description
1 polymer ?
#
loop_
_entity_poly.entity_id
_entity_poly.type
_entity_poly.pdbx_seq_one_letter_code
_entity_poly.pdbx_strand_id
1 'polypeptide(L)'
;MTDATDETAGPTYEEEPVSKQDYEEKYTDPELREKIKEEIKASDKGGKEGQWSARKSQLLTQEYEKRGGGYRGEKGRSQKNLERWTEEEWQTKEGGTEARQDDGETKRYLPKKAWENMSEEDKEETEKKKREGSKKGQQHVANTDEAKQARKNAKDLPIYDYDELSVEEVEKKIKGLSKGGLEAVRSYEKNNKNRKTLLERIDSKL
;
A
#
# COMPACT_ATOMS: atom_id res chain seq x y z
N MET A 1 -3.24 22.56 21.38
CA MET A 1 -2.45 21.32 21.33
C MET A 1 -3.19 20.38 20.41
N THR A 2 -2.84 20.39 19.15
CA THR A 2 -3.43 19.53 18.11
C THR A 2 -2.63 18.25 18.07
N ASP A 3 -3.29 17.17 18.41
CA ASP A 3 -2.80 15.80 18.35
C ASP A 3 -2.44 15.47 16.90
N ALA A 4 -1.15 15.46 16.59
CA ALA A 4 -0.65 15.03 15.31
C ALA A 4 -0.64 13.50 15.31
N THR A 5 -1.73 12.89 14.85
CA THR A 5 -1.76 11.46 14.54
C THR A 5 -0.62 11.14 13.58
N ASP A 6 0.32 10.34 14.07
CA ASP A 6 1.52 9.89 13.34
C ASP A 6 1.11 8.97 12.17
N GLU A 7 0.94 9.54 10.98
CA GLU A 7 0.65 8.81 9.74
C GLU A 7 1.87 8.06 9.16
N THR A 8 2.94 7.89 9.93
CA THR A 8 4.22 7.31 9.43
C THR A 8 4.37 5.81 9.60
N ALA A 9 3.48 5.19 10.34
CA ALA A 9 3.36 3.74 10.38
C ALA A 9 2.44 3.29 9.23
N GLY A 10 2.84 2.28 8.47
CA GLY A 10 1.88 1.51 7.70
C GLY A 10 0.76 1.06 8.68
N PRO A 11 -0.45 0.83 8.18
CA PRO A 11 -1.58 0.59 9.05
C PRO A 11 -1.26 -0.49 10.09
N THR A 12 -1.28 -0.13 11.37
CA THR A 12 -1.27 -1.10 12.46
C THR A 12 -2.62 -1.80 12.42
N TYR A 13 -2.65 -2.96 11.79
CA TYR A 13 -3.82 -3.82 11.84
C TYR A 13 -3.76 -4.62 13.14
N GLU A 14 -4.34 -4.08 14.19
CA GLU A 14 -4.90 -4.93 15.22
C GLU A 14 -6.14 -5.57 14.58
N GLU A 15 -6.05 -6.86 14.23
CA GLU A 15 -7.25 -7.62 13.93
C GLU A 15 -8.07 -7.61 15.23
N GLU A 16 -9.17 -6.86 15.26
CA GLU A 16 -10.21 -7.01 16.28
C GLU A 16 -10.50 -8.53 16.40
N PRO A 17 -10.64 -9.07 17.59
CA PRO A 17 -10.97 -10.47 17.77
C PRO A 17 -12.34 -10.75 17.15
N VAL A 18 -12.32 -11.12 15.87
CA VAL A 18 -13.53 -11.51 15.12
C VAL A 18 -14.06 -12.76 15.77
N SER A 19 -15.33 -12.78 16.13
CA SER A 19 -15.94 -13.97 16.70
C SER A 19 -15.84 -15.14 15.69
N LYS A 20 -15.76 -16.36 16.20
CA LYS A 20 -15.69 -17.56 15.33
C LYS A 20 -16.86 -17.59 14.31
N GLN A 21 -18.00 -17.12 14.71
CA GLN A 21 -19.22 -17.05 13.90
C GLN A 21 -19.09 -16.01 12.78
N ASP A 22 -18.56 -14.80 13.07
CA ASP A 22 -18.30 -13.77 12.05
C ASP A 22 -17.25 -14.24 11.02
N TYR A 23 -16.32 -15.09 11.47
CA TYR A 23 -15.27 -15.65 10.62
C TYR A 23 -15.86 -16.68 9.62
N GLU A 24 -16.77 -17.54 10.07
CA GLU A 24 -17.49 -18.51 9.24
C GLU A 24 -18.45 -17.84 8.25
N GLU A 25 -19.06 -16.72 8.65
CA GLU A 25 -19.94 -15.94 7.77
C GLU A 25 -19.18 -15.18 6.68
N LYS A 26 -17.92 -14.82 6.93
CA LYS A 26 -17.12 -13.97 6.07
C LYS A 26 -16.31 -14.72 5.01
N TYR A 27 -15.86 -15.92 5.31
CA TYR A 27 -14.94 -16.69 4.46
C TYR A 27 -15.61 -17.95 3.91
N THR A 28 -15.30 -18.31 2.65
CA THR A 28 -15.85 -19.53 2.03
C THR A 28 -15.27 -20.79 2.63
N ASP A 29 -14.01 -20.76 3.04
CA ASP A 29 -13.28 -21.83 3.72
C ASP A 29 -12.51 -21.30 4.93
N PRO A 30 -13.18 -21.15 6.08
CA PRO A 30 -12.57 -20.65 7.31
C PRO A 30 -11.44 -21.53 7.83
N GLU A 31 -11.55 -22.85 7.68
CA GLU A 31 -10.54 -23.81 8.17
C GLU A 31 -9.23 -23.70 7.39
N LEU A 32 -9.32 -23.61 6.07
CA LEU A 32 -8.17 -23.36 5.20
C LEU A 32 -7.47 -22.05 5.59
N ARG A 33 -8.26 -20.99 5.84
CA ARG A 33 -7.71 -19.69 6.20
C ARG A 33 -6.98 -19.73 7.53
N GLU A 34 -7.53 -20.38 8.54
CA GLU A 34 -6.87 -20.51 9.85
C GLU A 34 -5.58 -21.33 9.75
N LYS A 35 -5.60 -22.41 8.99
CA LYS A 35 -4.39 -23.21 8.72
C LYS A 35 -3.29 -22.37 8.09
N ILE A 36 -3.61 -21.59 7.05
CA ILE A 36 -2.64 -20.71 6.38
C ILE A 36 -2.13 -19.63 7.34
N LYS A 37 -3.01 -19.08 8.18
CA LYS A 37 -2.63 -18.09 9.20
C LYS A 37 -1.59 -18.63 10.17
N GLU A 38 -1.77 -19.85 10.67
CA GLU A 38 -0.78 -20.48 11.55
C GLU A 38 0.52 -20.81 10.82
N GLU A 39 0.47 -21.31 9.56
CA GLU A 39 1.64 -21.54 8.73
C GLU A 39 2.46 -20.25 8.54
N ILE A 40 1.80 -19.14 8.21
CA ILE A 40 2.46 -17.84 8.00
C ILE A 40 2.98 -17.25 9.31
N LYS A 41 2.23 -17.38 10.41
CA LYS A 41 2.65 -16.91 11.73
C LYS A 41 3.92 -17.59 12.21
N ALA A 42 4.03 -18.91 11.99
CA ALA A 42 5.20 -19.71 12.34
C ALA A 42 6.42 -19.44 11.42
N SER A 43 6.23 -18.78 10.27
CA SER A 43 7.33 -18.47 9.35
C SER A 43 7.95 -17.11 9.64
N ASP A 44 9.16 -16.89 9.13
CA ASP A 44 9.86 -15.60 9.11
C ASP A 44 9.40 -14.68 7.96
N LYS A 45 8.57 -15.20 7.04
CA LYS A 45 8.06 -14.44 5.89
C LYS A 45 7.16 -13.30 6.33
N GLY A 46 7.54 -12.10 5.95
CA GLY A 46 6.75 -10.89 6.24
C GLY A 46 6.87 -10.37 7.66
N GLY A 47 7.76 -10.93 8.48
CA GLY A 47 8.01 -10.45 9.84
C GLY A 47 8.60 -11.53 10.75
N LYS A 48 8.81 -11.19 12.01
CA LYS A 48 9.42 -12.10 12.98
C LYS A 48 8.55 -13.35 13.18
N GLU A 49 9.21 -14.51 13.25
CA GLU A 49 8.58 -15.78 13.57
C GLU A 49 7.75 -15.71 14.88
N GLY A 50 6.58 -16.28 14.87
CA GLY A 50 5.64 -16.26 16.00
C GLY A 50 4.90 -14.93 16.21
N GLN A 51 5.31 -13.83 15.56
CA GLN A 51 4.64 -12.54 15.64
C GLN A 51 3.80 -12.28 14.39
N TRP A 52 2.67 -11.60 14.59
CA TRP A 52 1.82 -11.15 13.48
C TRP A 52 2.26 -9.77 12.97
N SER A 53 2.09 -9.51 11.69
CA SER A 53 2.41 -8.24 11.04
C SER A 53 1.42 -7.93 9.93
N ALA A 54 1.33 -6.68 9.51
CA ALA A 54 0.52 -6.27 8.36
C ALA A 54 0.97 -6.99 7.06
N ARG A 55 2.27 -7.28 6.89
CA ARG A 55 2.76 -8.07 5.76
C ARG A 55 2.30 -9.52 5.82
N LYS A 56 2.26 -10.12 7.00
CA LYS A 56 1.69 -11.46 7.19
C LYS A 56 0.20 -11.51 6.86
N SER A 57 -0.54 -10.44 7.14
CA SER A 57 -1.95 -10.31 6.73
C SER A 57 -2.11 -10.29 5.20
N GLN A 58 -1.22 -9.60 4.47
CA GLN A 58 -1.20 -9.66 3.00
C GLN A 58 -0.90 -11.07 2.48
N LEU A 59 0.14 -11.69 3.02
CA LEU A 59 0.52 -13.04 2.62
C LEU A 59 -0.62 -14.05 2.87
N LEU A 60 -1.31 -13.90 4.01
CA LEU A 60 -2.49 -14.72 4.32
C LEU A 60 -3.58 -14.56 3.26
N THR A 61 -3.91 -13.32 2.88
CA THR A 61 -4.92 -13.05 1.87
C THR A 61 -4.53 -13.66 0.53
N GLN A 62 -3.32 -13.40 0.07
CA GLN A 62 -2.81 -13.90 -1.21
C GLN A 62 -2.77 -15.44 -1.26
N GLU A 63 -2.26 -16.08 -0.21
CA GLU A 63 -2.15 -17.54 -0.18
C GLU A 63 -3.52 -18.21 -0.02
N TYR A 64 -4.44 -17.58 0.73
CA TYR A 64 -5.81 -18.05 0.87
C TYR A 64 -6.56 -18.03 -0.47
N GLU A 65 -6.51 -16.92 -1.21
CA GLU A 65 -7.12 -16.79 -2.53
C GLU A 65 -6.46 -17.74 -3.55
N LYS A 66 -5.15 -17.86 -3.52
CA LYS A 66 -4.38 -18.78 -4.38
C LYS A 66 -4.77 -20.25 -4.17
N ARG A 67 -5.07 -20.65 -2.93
CA ARG A 67 -5.53 -22.01 -2.59
C ARG A 67 -7.03 -22.20 -2.78
N GLY A 68 -7.73 -21.25 -3.42
CA GLY A 68 -9.15 -21.35 -3.76
C GLY A 68 -10.11 -20.85 -2.70
N GLY A 69 -9.61 -20.25 -1.62
CA GLY A 69 -10.44 -19.57 -0.64
C GLY A 69 -11.02 -18.27 -1.20
N GLY A 70 -12.19 -17.89 -0.70
CA GLY A 70 -12.91 -16.70 -1.15
C GLY A 70 -13.67 -16.03 -0.01
N TYR A 71 -14.45 -15.03 -0.35
CA TYR A 71 -15.23 -14.24 0.59
C TYR A 71 -16.72 -14.42 0.35
N ARG A 72 -17.51 -14.42 1.43
CA ARG A 72 -18.97 -14.37 1.39
C ARG A 72 -19.41 -12.92 1.54
N GLY A 73 -20.16 -12.40 0.56
CA GLY A 73 -20.61 -11.01 0.57
C GLY A 73 -19.56 -9.98 0.13
N GLU A 74 -19.81 -8.70 0.43
CA GLU A 74 -18.91 -7.63 0.06
C GLU A 74 -17.68 -7.58 0.97
N LYS A 75 -16.52 -7.25 0.38
CA LYS A 75 -15.29 -7.06 1.14
C LYS A 75 -15.42 -5.91 2.13
N GLY A 76 -15.13 -6.18 3.39
CA GLY A 76 -15.15 -5.18 4.45
C GLY A 76 -14.02 -4.14 4.29
N ARG A 77 -14.08 -3.07 5.09
CA ARG A 77 -13.12 -1.95 5.03
C ARG A 77 -11.66 -2.41 5.17
N SER A 78 -11.40 -3.33 6.11
CA SER A 78 -10.05 -3.87 6.34
C SER A 78 -9.50 -4.63 5.13
N GLN A 79 -10.36 -5.41 4.45
CA GLN A 79 -10.00 -6.15 3.25
C GLN A 79 -9.72 -5.21 2.07
N LYS A 80 -10.57 -4.19 1.86
CA LYS A 80 -10.35 -3.16 0.84
C LYS A 80 -9.06 -2.37 1.08
N ASN A 81 -8.72 -2.09 2.34
CA ASN A 81 -7.46 -1.44 2.68
C ASN A 81 -6.25 -2.34 2.39
N LEU A 82 -6.37 -3.65 2.66
CA LEU A 82 -5.31 -4.61 2.40
C LEU A 82 -5.08 -4.82 0.89
N GLU A 83 -6.15 -4.84 0.10
CA GLU A 83 -6.07 -4.85 -1.37
C GLU A 83 -5.35 -3.60 -1.88
N ARG A 84 -5.78 -2.42 -1.44
CA ARG A 84 -5.13 -1.16 -1.82
C ARG A 84 -3.65 -1.17 -1.49
N TRP A 85 -3.28 -1.67 -0.31
CA TRP A 85 -1.88 -1.78 0.07
C TRP A 85 -1.11 -2.76 -0.84
N THR A 86 -1.76 -3.85 -1.28
CA THR A 86 -1.19 -4.79 -2.26
C THR A 86 -1.04 -4.12 -3.63
N GLU A 87 -2.06 -3.36 -4.06
CA GLU A 87 -2.05 -2.61 -5.32
C GLU A 87 -1.02 -1.47 -5.32
N GLU A 88 -0.72 -0.87 -4.18
CA GLU A 88 0.32 0.15 -4.02
C GLU A 88 1.74 -0.40 -4.19
N GLU A 89 1.93 -1.73 -4.32
CA GLU A 89 3.23 -2.41 -4.49
C GLU A 89 4.31 -1.87 -3.55
N TRP A 90 4.03 -1.92 -2.25
CA TRP A 90 4.98 -1.44 -1.25
C TRP A 90 6.29 -2.20 -1.32
N GLN A 91 7.40 -1.47 -1.35
CA GLN A 91 8.74 -2.00 -1.54
C GLN A 91 9.81 -1.14 -0.87
N THR A 92 11.02 -1.69 -0.77
CA THR A 92 12.23 -0.92 -0.43
C THR A 92 12.71 -0.13 -1.64
N LYS A 93 13.70 0.75 -1.46
CA LYS A 93 14.33 1.51 -2.56
C LYS A 93 14.78 0.60 -3.72
N GLU A 94 15.29 -0.59 -3.40
CA GLU A 94 15.79 -1.58 -4.38
C GLU A 94 14.69 -2.49 -4.94
N GLY A 95 13.42 -2.26 -4.61
CA GLY A 95 12.29 -3.07 -5.10
C GLY A 95 12.01 -4.33 -4.26
N GLY A 96 12.76 -4.57 -3.18
CA GLY A 96 12.54 -5.72 -2.31
C GLY A 96 11.29 -5.59 -1.44
N THR A 97 10.68 -6.71 -1.09
CA THR A 97 9.50 -6.76 -0.21
C THR A 97 9.86 -6.90 1.27
N GLU A 98 11.14 -7.17 1.57
CA GLU A 98 11.64 -7.35 2.92
C GLU A 98 12.38 -6.10 3.38
N ALA A 99 11.75 -5.34 4.27
CA ALA A 99 12.35 -4.13 4.82
C ALA A 99 13.37 -4.44 5.93
N ARG A 100 13.18 -5.54 6.67
CA ARG A 100 14.07 -5.94 7.76
C ARG A 100 15.27 -6.71 7.20
N GLN A 101 16.46 -6.34 7.65
CA GLN A 101 17.72 -7.00 7.28
C GLN A 101 18.17 -7.96 8.40
N ASP A 102 19.04 -8.89 8.08
CA ASP A 102 19.58 -9.89 9.02
C ASP A 102 20.36 -9.27 10.17
N ASP A 103 20.96 -8.10 9.96
CA ASP A 103 21.66 -7.31 10.97
C ASP A 103 20.72 -6.55 11.93
N GLY A 104 19.40 -6.68 11.75
CA GLY A 104 18.37 -6.02 12.53
C GLY A 104 18.05 -4.60 12.06
N GLU A 105 18.77 -4.06 11.10
CA GLU A 105 18.42 -2.78 10.48
C GLU A 105 17.11 -2.90 9.68
N THR A 106 16.43 -1.79 9.53
CA THR A 106 15.19 -1.74 8.76
C THR A 106 15.31 -0.70 7.66
N LYS A 107 15.12 -1.12 6.43
CA LYS A 107 15.02 -0.25 5.26
C LYS A 107 13.71 0.53 5.26
N ARG A 108 13.68 1.65 4.55
CA ARG A 108 12.43 2.37 4.31
C ARG A 108 11.53 1.56 3.39
N TYR A 109 10.25 1.51 3.74
CA TYR A 109 9.22 0.78 3.00
C TYR A 109 8.12 1.76 2.59
N LEU A 110 7.94 1.95 1.29
CA LEU A 110 7.00 2.90 0.71
C LEU A 110 6.32 2.29 -0.52
N PRO A 111 5.16 2.82 -0.93
CA PRO A 111 4.56 2.49 -2.22
C PRO A 111 5.55 2.69 -3.37
N LYS A 112 5.54 1.82 -4.36
CA LYS A 112 6.38 1.90 -5.57
C LYS A 112 6.31 3.30 -6.21
N LYS A 113 5.10 3.82 -6.42
CA LYS A 113 4.89 5.17 -6.96
C LYS A 113 5.48 6.30 -6.11
N ALA A 114 5.52 6.13 -4.79
CA ALA A 114 6.17 7.12 -3.93
C ALA A 114 7.70 7.14 -4.18
N TRP A 115 8.31 5.97 -4.40
CA TRP A 115 9.72 5.90 -4.80
C TRP A 115 9.96 6.52 -6.19
N GLU A 116 9.10 6.25 -7.15
CA GLU A 116 9.18 6.80 -8.51
C GLU A 116 9.05 8.33 -8.54
N ASN A 117 8.26 8.89 -7.64
CA ASN A 117 8.02 10.33 -7.52
C ASN A 117 9.12 11.10 -6.75
N MET A 118 10.20 10.44 -6.32
CA MET A 118 11.33 11.06 -5.64
C MET A 118 12.56 11.08 -6.53
N SER A 119 13.40 12.14 -6.39
CA SER A 119 14.73 12.15 -6.95
C SER A 119 15.62 11.08 -6.31
N GLU A 120 16.73 10.71 -6.94
CA GLU A 120 17.67 9.75 -6.34
C GLU A 120 18.25 10.28 -5.01
N GLU A 121 18.50 11.58 -4.91
CA GLU A 121 18.98 12.24 -3.70
C GLU A 121 17.95 12.10 -2.55
N ASP A 122 16.66 12.38 -2.83
CA ASP A 122 15.58 12.24 -1.85
C ASP A 122 15.38 10.78 -1.40
N LYS A 123 15.52 9.82 -2.32
CA LYS A 123 15.47 8.40 -2.02
C LYS A 123 16.58 7.98 -1.07
N GLU A 124 17.81 8.46 -1.33
CA GLU A 124 18.98 8.18 -0.48
C GLU A 124 18.82 8.79 0.90
N GLU A 125 18.40 10.04 0.99
CA GLU A 125 18.16 10.71 2.27
C GLU A 125 17.07 10.01 3.08
N THR A 126 15.96 9.63 2.41
CA THR A 126 14.85 8.91 3.02
C THR A 126 15.28 7.55 3.57
N GLU A 127 16.10 6.80 2.83
CA GLU A 127 16.64 5.51 3.24
C GLU A 127 17.64 5.69 4.40
N LYS A 128 18.57 6.62 4.27
CA LYS A 128 19.58 6.95 5.31
C LYS A 128 18.92 7.29 6.64
N LYS A 129 17.94 8.19 6.63
CA LYS A 129 17.19 8.57 7.83
C LYS A 129 16.54 7.36 8.52
N LYS A 130 15.95 6.46 7.74
CA LYS A 130 15.33 5.24 8.30
C LYS A 130 16.37 4.32 8.94
N ARG A 131 17.47 4.06 8.24
CA ARG A 131 18.54 3.19 8.73
C ARG A 131 19.20 3.74 10.00
N GLU A 132 19.48 5.02 10.04
CA GLU A 132 20.07 5.68 11.23
C GLU A 132 19.14 5.60 12.44
N GLY A 133 17.84 5.81 12.26
CA GLY A 133 16.86 5.65 13.34
C GLY A 133 16.75 4.20 13.80
N SER A 134 16.77 3.26 12.86
CA SER A 134 16.73 1.82 13.15
C SER A 134 17.95 1.37 13.97
N LYS A 135 19.15 1.83 13.62
CA LYS A 135 20.39 1.59 14.40
C LYS A 135 20.30 2.08 15.85
N LYS A 136 19.55 3.12 16.08
CA LYS A 136 19.28 3.68 17.43
C LYS A 136 18.13 2.96 18.14
N GLY A 137 17.64 1.83 17.59
CA GLY A 137 16.52 1.06 18.15
C GLY A 137 15.14 1.68 17.93
N GLN A 138 15.02 2.72 17.09
CA GLN A 138 13.73 3.33 16.79
C GLN A 138 12.97 2.45 15.76
N GLN A 139 11.90 1.84 16.20
CA GLN A 139 11.01 1.07 15.30
C GLN A 139 10.27 1.99 14.32
N HIS A 140 9.79 3.14 14.81
CA HIS A 140 9.10 4.14 14.01
C HIS A 140 10.01 5.33 13.76
N VAL A 141 10.37 5.56 12.50
CA VAL A 141 11.17 6.69 12.05
C VAL A 141 10.34 7.50 11.06
N ALA A 142 10.06 8.76 11.39
CA ALA A 142 9.29 9.65 10.53
C ALA A 142 9.88 9.72 9.10
N ASN A 143 8.99 9.80 8.10
CA ASN A 143 9.40 10.03 6.72
C ASN A 143 10.08 11.40 6.57
N THR A 144 10.90 11.56 5.54
CA THR A 144 11.31 12.89 5.08
C THR A 144 10.09 13.64 4.52
N ASP A 145 10.20 14.95 4.34
CA ASP A 145 9.07 15.71 3.80
C ASP A 145 8.84 15.39 2.32
N GLU A 146 9.90 15.10 1.58
CA GLU A 146 9.87 14.60 0.20
C GLU A 146 9.14 13.27 0.11
N ALA A 147 9.45 12.31 1.00
CA ALA A 147 8.75 11.03 1.04
C ALA A 147 7.27 11.16 1.43
N LYS A 148 6.92 12.10 2.33
CA LYS A 148 5.51 12.40 2.66
C LYS A 148 4.78 12.97 1.45
N GLN A 149 5.40 13.93 0.75
CA GLN A 149 4.81 14.52 -0.44
C GLN A 149 4.68 13.51 -1.57
N ALA A 150 5.70 12.69 -1.80
CA ALA A 150 5.68 11.62 -2.79
C ALA A 150 4.57 10.59 -2.50
N ARG A 151 4.36 10.20 -1.22
CA ARG A 151 3.24 9.34 -0.81
C ARG A 151 1.89 10.01 -1.03
N LYS A 152 1.77 11.29 -0.73
CA LYS A 152 0.55 12.05 -0.97
C LYS A 152 0.21 12.06 -2.45
N ASN A 153 1.18 12.39 -3.30
CA ASN A 153 1.00 12.40 -4.75
C ASN A 153 0.64 11.00 -5.28
N ALA A 154 1.22 9.93 -4.72
CA ALA A 154 0.88 8.56 -5.08
C ALA A 154 -0.55 8.17 -4.68
N LYS A 155 -1.08 8.69 -3.55
CA LYS A 155 -2.44 8.43 -3.06
C LYS A 155 -3.51 9.26 -3.76
N ASP A 156 -3.17 10.48 -4.17
CA ASP A 156 -4.13 11.43 -4.74
C ASP A 156 -4.54 11.03 -6.18
N LEU A 157 -3.85 10.08 -6.81
CA LEU A 157 -4.22 9.60 -8.14
C LEU A 157 -5.16 8.38 -8.04
N PRO A 158 -6.45 8.53 -8.41
CA PRO A 158 -7.45 7.47 -8.27
C PRO A 158 -7.34 6.36 -9.32
N ILE A 159 -6.33 6.42 -10.19
CA ILE A 159 -6.05 5.43 -11.23
C ILE A 159 -4.69 4.80 -10.96
N TYR A 160 -4.70 3.50 -10.70
CA TYR A 160 -3.51 2.70 -10.52
C TYR A 160 -2.76 2.53 -11.86
N ASP A 161 -1.42 2.47 -11.82
CA ASP A 161 -0.52 2.34 -12.98
C ASP A 161 -0.74 3.39 -14.08
N TYR A 162 -1.19 4.58 -13.68
CA TYR A 162 -1.54 5.66 -14.60
C TYR A 162 -0.48 5.93 -15.66
N ASP A 163 0.79 5.88 -15.28
CA ASP A 163 1.90 6.20 -16.18
C ASP A 163 2.17 5.11 -17.22
N GLU A 164 1.73 3.90 -16.97
CA GLU A 164 1.84 2.77 -17.91
C GLU A 164 0.64 2.69 -18.86
N LEU A 165 -0.44 3.41 -18.53
CA LEU A 165 -1.66 3.36 -19.29
C LEU A 165 -1.62 4.25 -20.55
N SER A 166 -2.16 3.73 -21.63
CA SER A 166 -2.49 4.50 -22.83
C SER A 166 -3.61 5.52 -22.55
N VAL A 167 -3.78 6.50 -23.44
CA VAL A 167 -4.88 7.46 -23.37
C VAL A 167 -6.24 6.77 -23.32
N GLU A 168 -6.43 5.74 -24.13
CA GLU A 168 -7.69 4.99 -24.22
C GLU A 168 -8.02 4.22 -22.93
N GLU A 169 -7.01 3.64 -22.28
CA GLU A 169 -7.18 2.94 -21.02
C GLU A 169 -7.51 3.91 -19.88
N VAL A 170 -6.84 5.05 -19.82
CA VAL A 170 -7.17 6.11 -18.86
C VAL A 170 -8.58 6.62 -19.08
N GLU A 171 -9.01 6.83 -20.34
CA GLU A 171 -10.37 7.24 -20.65
C GLU A 171 -11.46 6.30 -20.14
N LYS A 172 -11.21 5.01 -20.22
CA LYS A 172 -12.14 4.01 -19.67
C LYS A 172 -12.23 4.17 -18.13
N LYS A 173 -11.10 4.38 -17.48
CA LYS A 173 -11.02 4.48 -16.01
C LYS A 173 -11.58 5.79 -15.46
N ILE A 174 -11.43 6.92 -16.14
CA ILE A 174 -11.97 8.21 -15.70
C ILE A 174 -13.50 8.31 -15.77
N LYS A 175 -14.17 7.43 -16.51
CA LYS A 175 -15.65 7.44 -16.63
C LYS A 175 -16.37 7.23 -15.28
N GLY A 176 -15.75 6.53 -14.35
CA GLY A 176 -16.32 6.23 -13.03
C GLY A 176 -15.81 7.12 -11.89
N LEU A 177 -14.97 8.11 -12.19
CA LEU A 177 -14.40 8.96 -11.15
C LEU A 177 -15.35 10.08 -10.72
N SER A 178 -15.28 10.43 -9.45
CA SER A 178 -15.89 11.66 -8.92
C SER A 178 -15.20 12.90 -9.49
N LYS A 179 -15.82 14.07 -9.34
CA LYS A 179 -15.23 15.35 -9.74
C LYS A 179 -13.83 15.55 -9.14
N GLY A 180 -13.65 15.29 -7.84
CA GLY A 180 -12.35 15.38 -7.18
C GLY A 180 -11.32 14.39 -7.74
N GLY A 181 -11.76 13.18 -8.13
CA GLY A 181 -10.90 12.21 -8.81
C GLY A 181 -10.46 12.66 -10.21
N LEU A 182 -11.35 13.29 -10.97
CA LEU A 182 -11.04 13.88 -12.26
C LEU A 182 -10.06 15.05 -12.13
N GLU A 183 -10.24 15.92 -11.14
CA GLU A 183 -9.32 17.03 -10.84
C GLU A 183 -7.92 16.53 -10.46
N ALA A 184 -7.82 15.47 -9.66
CA ALA A 184 -6.55 14.85 -9.30
C ALA A 184 -5.83 14.29 -10.53
N VAL A 185 -6.54 13.53 -11.38
CA VAL A 185 -5.99 12.99 -12.64
C VAL A 185 -5.54 14.11 -13.58
N ARG A 186 -6.34 15.16 -13.70
CA ARG A 186 -6.01 16.34 -14.52
C ARG A 186 -4.73 17.03 -14.05
N SER A 187 -4.64 17.26 -12.75
CA SER A 187 -3.46 17.90 -12.14
C SER A 187 -2.20 17.05 -12.37
N TYR A 188 -2.31 15.75 -12.16
CA TYR A 188 -1.20 14.83 -12.38
C TYR A 188 -0.77 14.80 -13.85
N GLU A 189 -1.71 14.63 -14.78
CA GLU A 189 -1.43 14.60 -16.20
C GLU A 189 -0.74 15.87 -16.71
N LYS A 190 -1.23 17.05 -16.25
CA LYS A 190 -0.65 18.34 -16.60
C LYS A 190 0.80 18.50 -16.12
N ASN A 191 1.14 17.94 -14.97
CA ASN A 191 2.47 18.06 -14.36
C ASN A 191 3.45 16.97 -14.79
N ASN A 192 2.97 15.91 -15.48
CA ASN A 192 3.80 14.76 -15.88
C ASN A 192 3.80 14.59 -17.40
N LYS A 193 2.94 13.71 -17.93
CA LYS A 193 2.95 13.35 -19.37
C LYS A 193 2.36 14.42 -20.28
N ASN A 194 1.53 15.29 -19.75
CA ASN A 194 0.90 16.41 -20.44
C ASN A 194 0.24 16.02 -21.79
N ARG A 195 -0.45 14.88 -21.82
CA ARG A 195 -1.15 14.37 -23.02
C ARG A 195 -2.38 15.23 -23.31
N LYS A 196 -2.28 16.14 -24.27
CA LYS A 196 -3.29 17.16 -24.57
C LYS A 196 -4.68 16.57 -24.81
N THR A 197 -4.78 15.52 -25.65
CA THR A 197 -6.04 14.83 -25.94
C THR A 197 -6.74 14.33 -24.69
N LEU A 198 -5.97 13.80 -23.73
CA LEU A 198 -6.51 13.30 -22.47
C LEU A 198 -6.98 14.44 -21.57
N LEU A 199 -6.21 15.53 -21.49
CA LEU A 199 -6.59 16.74 -20.74
C LEU A 199 -7.90 17.32 -21.26
N GLU A 200 -8.07 17.48 -22.57
CA GLU A 200 -9.31 17.95 -23.21
C GLU A 200 -10.51 17.07 -22.83
N ARG A 201 -10.33 15.76 -22.81
CA ARG A 201 -11.39 14.82 -22.43
C ARG A 201 -11.73 14.85 -20.93
N ILE A 202 -10.73 15.05 -20.08
CA ILE A 202 -10.97 15.26 -18.65
C ILE A 202 -11.71 16.58 -18.40
N ASP A 203 -11.28 17.65 -19.08
CA ASP A 203 -11.89 18.97 -18.97
C ASP A 203 -13.36 18.96 -19.44
N SER A 204 -13.70 18.15 -20.42
CA SER A 204 -15.09 17.99 -20.88
C SER A 204 -16.01 17.27 -19.88
N LYS A 205 -15.44 16.68 -18.81
CA LYS A 205 -16.17 15.93 -17.77
C LYS A 205 -16.22 16.67 -16.42
N LEU A 206 -15.43 17.74 -16.27
CA LEU A 206 -15.41 18.59 -15.08
C LEU A 206 -16.46 19.69 -15.13
#